data_6fa0683652e527590d9a8911131250b9
#
_entry.id   6fa0683652e527590d9a8911131250b9
#
_cell.length_a   1.000
_cell.length_b   1.000
_cell.length_c   1.000
_cell.angle_alpha   90.00
_cell.angle_beta   90.00
_cell.angle_gamma   90.00
#
_symmetry.space_group_name_H-M   'P 1'
#
loop_
_entity.id
_entity.type
_entity.pdbx_description
1 polymer ?
#
loop_
_entity_poly.entity_id
_entity_poly.type
_entity_poly.pdbx_seq_one_letter_code
_entity_poly.pdbx_strand_id
1 'polypeptide(L)'
;FIESESICFAVTHLHPKEIDEINILNASMKAMQESILKLNTTPEFIIVDGNRSLNAKLGLATNSGKQLSTTEIELLQSIPNQSIIKGDSKYLSIAAASVLAKTYRDEYMNRIHKEFPMYNWKQNKGYPTKEHREAIRKYGTTKYHRMSFRLLPEQLSLDL
;
A
#
# COMPACT_ATOMS: atom_id res chain seq x y z
N PHE A 1 3.82 -20.47 5.98
CA PHE A 1 3.30 -21.32 4.90
C PHE A 1 3.42 -20.62 3.54
N ILE A 2 2.72 -19.47 3.27
CA ILE A 2 2.78 -18.82 1.95
C ILE A 2 4.22 -18.49 1.55
N GLU A 3 5.00 -17.93 2.45
CA GLU A 3 6.40 -17.54 2.21
C GLU A 3 7.31 -18.75 1.92
N SER A 4 7.02 -19.90 2.51
CA SER A 4 7.81 -21.12 2.29
C SER A 4 7.42 -21.88 1.02
N GLU A 5 6.17 -21.73 0.56
CA GLU A 5 5.64 -22.47 -0.59
C GLU A 5 5.68 -21.67 -1.90
N SER A 6 5.80 -20.35 -1.82
CA SER A 6 5.92 -19.52 -3.03
C SER A 6 7.32 -19.61 -3.64
N ILE A 7 7.40 -19.59 -4.97
CA ILE A 7 8.69 -19.53 -5.69
C ILE A 7 9.47 -18.28 -5.26
N CYS A 8 8.77 -17.14 -5.17
CA CYS A 8 9.27 -15.90 -4.60
C CYS A 8 8.10 -15.01 -4.18
N PHE A 9 8.34 -14.09 -3.28
CA PHE A 9 7.39 -13.06 -2.89
C PHE A 9 8.11 -11.75 -2.57
N ALA A 10 7.39 -10.66 -2.64
CA ALA A 10 7.88 -9.36 -2.19
C ALA A 10 6.74 -8.52 -1.64
N VAL A 11 7.04 -7.72 -0.63
CA VAL A 11 6.08 -6.78 -0.03
C VAL A 11 6.69 -5.38 -0.03
N THR A 12 5.89 -4.40 -0.46
CA THR A 12 6.27 -3.00 -0.46
C THR A 12 5.32 -2.18 0.41
N HIS A 13 5.90 -1.36 1.27
CA HIS A 13 5.19 -0.35 2.05
C HIS A 13 5.49 1.03 1.48
N LEU A 14 4.45 1.79 1.15
CA LEU A 14 4.58 3.21 0.89
C LEU A 14 4.30 4.03 2.15
N HIS A 15 5.06 5.09 2.32
CA HIS A 15 4.93 5.96 3.49
C HIS A 15 3.76 6.95 3.33
N PRO A 16 3.19 7.45 4.45
CA PRO A 16 2.11 8.42 4.42
C PRO A 16 2.36 9.63 3.50
N LYS A 17 3.57 10.16 3.49
CA LYS A 17 3.94 11.28 2.60
C LYS A 17 3.76 10.96 1.12
N GLU A 18 4.19 9.77 0.68
CA GLU A 18 3.99 9.34 -0.72
C GLU A 18 2.50 9.20 -1.05
N ILE A 19 1.72 8.64 -0.11
CA ILE A 19 0.26 8.50 -0.29
C ILE A 19 -0.40 9.87 -0.39
N ASP A 20 0.05 10.85 0.39
CA ASP A 20 -0.47 12.22 0.35
C ASP A 20 -0.13 12.92 -0.98
N GLU A 21 1.03 12.62 -1.59
CA GLU A 21 1.43 13.18 -2.89
C GLU A 21 0.62 12.63 -4.08
N ILE A 22 0.33 11.32 -4.09
CA ILE A 22 -0.20 10.63 -5.27
C ILE A 22 -1.58 10.01 -5.08
N ASN A 23 -2.19 10.14 -3.91
CA ASN A 23 -3.39 9.49 -3.38
C ASN A 23 -3.26 7.96 -3.20
N ILE A 24 -4.20 7.39 -2.40
CA ILE A 24 -4.14 5.97 -2.01
C ILE A 24 -4.24 4.99 -3.19
N LEU A 25 -4.99 5.35 -4.23
CA LEU A 25 -5.19 4.50 -5.38
C LEU A 25 -3.92 4.37 -6.22
N ASN A 26 -3.28 5.50 -6.53
CA ASN A 26 -2.00 5.51 -7.23
C ASN A 26 -0.88 4.89 -6.37
N ALA A 27 -0.92 5.12 -5.06
CA ALA A 27 0.00 4.51 -4.11
C ALA A 27 -0.11 2.98 -4.11
N SER A 28 -1.31 2.41 -4.18
CA SER A 28 -1.49 0.96 -4.27
C SER A 28 -0.90 0.39 -5.57
N MET A 29 -1.09 1.07 -6.71
CA MET A 29 -0.49 0.65 -7.99
C MET A 29 1.04 0.73 -7.95
N LYS A 30 1.59 1.83 -7.44
CA LYS A 30 3.03 2.00 -7.26
C LYS A 30 3.63 0.91 -6.35
N ALA A 31 2.97 0.58 -5.24
CA ALA A 31 3.41 -0.49 -4.35
C ALA A 31 3.44 -1.86 -5.04
N MET A 32 2.45 -2.18 -5.89
CA MET A 32 2.44 -3.40 -6.70
C MET A 32 3.61 -3.42 -7.70
N GLN A 33 3.84 -2.33 -8.43
CA GLN A 33 4.94 -2.19 -9.38
C GLN A 33 6.29 -2.40 -8.70
N GLU A 34 6.53 -1.75 -7.57
CA GLU A 34 7.75 -1.91 -6.80
C GLU A 34 7.91 -3.33 -6.19
N SER A 35 6.80 -3.98 -5.82
CA SER A 35 6.85 -5.37 -5.34
C SER A 35 7.29 -6.32 -6.44
N ILE A 36 6.79 -6.15 -7.67
CA ILE A 36 7.20 -6.96 -8.83
C ILE A 36 8.69 -6.79 -9.10
N LEU A 37 9.21 -5.58 -9.06
CA LEU A 37 10.64 -5.29 -9.27
C LEU A 37 11.56 -5.84 -8.17
N LYS A 38 11.01 -6.18 -7.00
CA LYS A 38 11.75 -6.81 -5.89
C LYS A 38 11.77 -8.33 -5.94
N LEU A 39 11.01 -8.94 -6.84
CA LEU A 39 11.01 -10.39 -7.00
C LEU A 39 12.37 -10.87 -7.51
N ASN A 40 12.85 -11.98 -6.95
CA ASN A 40 14.11 -12.62 -7.40
C ASN A 40 13.99 -13.27 -8.78
N THR A 41 12.74 -13.55 -9.20
CA THR A 41 12.41 -14.13 -10.50
C THR A 41 11.38 -13.24 -11.19
N THR A 42 11.67 -12.84 -12.43
CA THR A 42 10.72 -12.07 -13.23
C THR A 42 9.51 -12.93 -13.60
N PRO A 43 8.28 -12.51 -13.29
CA PRO A 43 7.10 -13.28 -13.65
C PRO A 43 6.84 -13.23 -15.17
N GLU A 44 6.32 -14.33 -15.72
CA GLU A 44 5.91 -14.39 -17.14
C GLU A 44 4.55 -13.74 -17.37
N PHE A 45 3.70 -13.67 -16.34
CA PHE A 45 2.37 -13.09 -16.39
C PHE A 45 1.96 -12.55 -15.01
N ILE A 46 1.26 -11.43 -14.97
CA ILE A 46 0.79 -10.80 -13.73
C ILE A 46 -0.74 -10.73 -13.71
N ILE A 47 -1.34 -11.18 -12.62
CA ILE A 47 -2.76 -10.98 -12.34
C ILE A 47 -2.94 -10.05 -11.14
N VAL A 48 -3.84 -9.09 -11.27
CA VAL A 48 -4.10 -8.06 -10.26
C VAL A 48 -5.57 -8.11 -9.85
N ASP A 49 -5.83 -8.05 -8.54
CA ASP A 49 -7.21 -7.92 -8.07
C ASP A 49 -7.79 -6.54 -8.41
N GLY A 50 -9.03 -6.53 -8.89
CA GLY A 50 -9.74 -5.30 -9.22
C GLY A 50 -9.95 -5.10 -10.72
N ASN A 51 -10.19 -3.85 -11.12
CA ASN A 51 -10.53 -3.45 -12.49
C ASN A 51 -9.52 -2.49 -13.13
N ARG A 52 -8.35 -2.26 -12.51
CA ARG A 52 -7.32 -1.34 -13.01
C ARG A 52 -6.11 -2.09 -13.53
N SER A 53 -5.68 -1.71 -14.72
CA SER A 53 -4.43 -2.21 -15.29
C SER A 53 -3.23 -1.80 -14.44
N LEU A 54 -2.30 -2.72 -14.23
CA LEU A 54 -1.01 -2.46 -13.57
C LEU A 54 -0.21 -1.37 -14.31
N ASN A 55 -0.38 -1.26 -15.63
CA ASN A 55 0.29 -0.28 -16.47
C ASN A 55 -0.33 1.12 -16.39
N ALA A 56 -1.45 1.27 -15.67
CA ALA A 56 -2.00 2.60 -15.43
C ALA A 56 -1.03 3.42 -14.57
N LYS A 57 -0.53 4.52 -15.12
CA LYS A 57 0.43 5.42 -14.45
C LYS A 57 1.71 4.71 -13.96
N LEU A 58 2.35 3.95 -14.86
CA LEU A 58 3.66 3.39 -14.60
C LEU A 58 4.69 4.47 -14.25
N GLY A 59 5.54 4.15 -13.29
CA GLY A 59 6.64 5.03 -12.91
C GLY A 59 6.22 6.35 -12.28
N LEU A 60 5.03 6.42 -11.66
CA LEU A 60 4.57 7.65 -11.00
C LEU A 60 5.60 8.10 -9.96
N ALA A 61 6.21 9.24 -10.23
CA ALA A 61 7.21 9.82 -9.35
C ALA A 61 6.58 10.44 -8.11
N THR A 62 7.27 10.34 -6.98
CA THR A 62 6.98 11.05 -5.74
C THR A 62 8.26 11.70 -5.24
N ASN A 63 8.15 12.85 -4.59
CA ASN A 63 9.32 13.52 -4.02
C ASN A 63 9.89 12.77 -2.81
N SER A 64 9.03 12.02 -2.12
CA SER A 64 9.35 11.33 -0.87
C SER A 64 9.61 9.83 -1.03
N GLY A 65 9.48 9.27 -2.24
CA GLY A 65 9.62 7.86 -2.51
C GLY A 65 10.59 7.51 -3.64
N LYS A 66 10.71 6.20 -3.88
CA LYS A 66 11.55 5.69 -4.98
C LYS A 66 10.97 6.14 -6.33
N GLN A 67 11.84 6.65 -7.19
CA GLN A 67 11.56 6.85 -8.61
C GLN A 67 12.03 5.62 -9.40
N LEU A 68 11.20 5.15 -10.32
CA LEU A 68 11.56 4.05 -11.20
C LEU A 68 12.42 4.55 -12.36
N SER A 69 13.47 3.81 -12.70
CA SER A 69 14.28 4.04 -13.88
C SER A 69 13.54 3.67 -15.16
N THR A 70 14.02 4.17 -16.30
CA THR A 70 13.46 3.82 -17.61
C THR A 70 13.46 2.31 -17.85
N THR A 71 14.55 1.62 -17.48
CA THR A 71 14.67 0.16 -17.61
C THR A 71 13.69 -0.60 -16.73
N GLU A 72 13.42 -0.14 -15.50
CA GLU A 72 12.40 -0.74 -14.63
C GLU A 72 10.98 -0.56 -15.21
N ILE A 73 10.70 0.59 -15.81
CA ILE A 73 9.42 0.87 -16.47
C ILE A 73 9.25 -0.02 -17.70
N GLU A 74 10.27 -0.12 -18.56
CA GLU A 74 10.27 -1.00 -19.73
C GLU A 74 10.08 -2.46 -19.36
N LEU A 75 10.74 -2.94 -18.30
CA LEU A 75 10.54 -4.28 -17.77
C LEU A 75 9.08 -4.52 -17.36
N LEU A 76 8.49 -3.61 -16.58
CA LEU A 76 7.09 -3.74 -16.15
C LEU A 76 6.13 -3.73 -17.35
N GLN A 77 6.40 -2.93 -18.39
CA GLN A 77 5.60 -2.88 -19.61
C GLN A 77 5.69 -4.16 -20.44
N SER A 78 6.85 -4.83 -20.43
CA SER A 78 7.08 -6.05 -21.18
C SER A 78 6.32 -7.27 -20.62
N ILE A 79 5.93 -7.22 -19.33
CA ILE A 79 5.24 -8.35 -18.69
C ILE A 79 3.74 -8.27 -18.96
N PRO A 80 3.13 -9.27 -19.62
CA PRO A 80 1.68 -9.32 -19.80
C PRO A 80 0.95 -9.30 -18.47
N ASN A 81 -0.14 -8.52 -18.38
CA ASN A 81 -0.91 -8.45 -17.14
C ASN A 81 -2.41 -8.33 -17.39
N GLN A 82 -3.20 -8.80 -16.42
CA GLN A 82 -4.65 -8.76 -16.46
C GLN A 82 -5.24 -8.39 -15.09
N SER A 83 -6.22 -7.51 -15.10
CA SER A 83 -7.01 -7.17 -13.91
C SER A 83 -8.21 -8.11 -13.81
N ILE A 84 -8.46 -8.62 -12.61
CA ILE A 84 -9.49 -9.63 -12.35
C ILE A 84 -10.37 -9.17 -11.19
N ILE A 85 -11.64 -8.90 -11.47
CA ILE A 85 -12.62 -8.51 -10.45
C ILE A 85 -12.88 -9.68 -9.52
N LYS A 86 -12.74 -9.45 -8.21
CA LYS A 86 -12.82 -10.47 -7.14
C LYS A 86 -11.80 -11.60 -7.40
N GLY A 87 -10.58 -11.20 -7.71
CA GLY A 87 -9.51 -12.11 -8.08
C GLY A 87 -9.10 -13.01 -6.91
N ASP A 88 -9.17 -12.53 -5.69
CA ASP A 88 -8.89 -13.24 -4.45
C ASP A 88 -9.79 -14.48 -4.23
N SER A 89 -11.02 -14.46 -4.74
CA SER A 89 -11.93 -15.60 -4.71
C SER A 89 -11.76 -16.57 -5.89
N LYS A 90 -10.92 -16.23 -6.87
CA LYS A 90 -10.75 -17.00 -8.13
C LYS A 90 -9.35 -17.59 -8.30
N TYR A 91 -8.34 -16.90 -7.78
CA TYR A 91 -6.94 -17.25 -7.98
C TYR A 91 -6.18 -17.30 -6.66
N LEU A 92 -5.57 -18.47 -6.40
CA LEU A 92 -4.82 -18.71 -5.16
C LEU A 92 -3.66 -17.73 -4.98
N SER A 93 -2.97 -17.35 -6.06
CA SER A 93 -1.86 -16.38 -6.01
C SER A 93 -2.32 -14.98 -5.58
N ILE A 94 -3.49 -14.52 -6.03
CA ILE A 94 -4.07 -13.24 -5.58
C ILE A 94 -4.47 -13.33 -4.10
N ALA A 95 -5.13 -14.42 -3.70
CA ALA A 95 -5.49 -14.64 -2.29
C ALA A 95 -4.24 -14.67 -1.39
N ALA A 96 -3.20 -15.38 -1.80
CA ALA A 96 -1.93 -15.45 -1.07
C ALA A 96 -1.27 -14.06 -0.94
N ALA A 97 -1.20 -13.30 -2.03
CA ALA A 97 -0.67 -11.93 -2.01
C ALA A 97 -1.48 -11.01 -1.07
N SER A 98 -2.80 -11.13 -1.06
CA SER A 98 -3.67 -10.38 -0.15
C SER A 98 -3.40 -10.72 1.32
N VAL A 99 -3.21 -12.00 1.64
CA VAL A 99 -2.86 -12.45 3.01
C VAL A 99 -1.51 -11.89 3.43
N LEU A 100 -0.48 -11.97 2.58
CA LEU A 100 0.84 -11.39 2.87
C LEU A 100 0.75 -9.88 3.10
N ALA A 101 0.11 -9.16 2.18
CA ALA A 101 -0.04 -7.71 2.31
C ALA A 101 -0.73 -7.31 3.63
N LYS A 102 -1.78 -8.04 4.03
CA LYS A 102 -2.46 -7.81 5.31
C LYS A 102 -1.59 -8.14 6.50
N THR A 103 -0.90 -9.25 6.50
CA THR A 103 -0.04 -9.68 7.62
C THR A 103 1.09 -8.68 7.86
N TYR A 104 1.81 -8.31 6.80
CA TYR A 104 2.88 -7.30 6.90
C TYR A 104 2.36 -5.92 7.31
N ARG A 105 1.15 -5.54 6.87
CA ARG A 105 0.52 -4.31 7.34
C ARG A 105 0.19 -4.40 8.84
N ASP A 106 -0.34 -5.51 9.31
CA ASP A 106 -0.68 -5.69 10.72
C ASP A 106 0.57 -5.66 11.61
N GLU A 107 1.68 -6.25 11.16
CA GLU A 107 2.98 -6.14 11.83
C GLU A 107 3.51 -4.72 11.87
N TYR A 108 3.42 -4.00 10.75
CA TYR A 108 3.77 -2.58 10.69
C TYR A 108 2.94 -1.76 11.70
N MET A 109 1.62 -1.96 11.76
CA MET A 109 0.74 -1.27 12.70
C MET A 109 1.06 -1.60 14.15
N ASN A 110 1.45 -2.84 14.44
CA ASN A 110 1.92 -3.25 15.77
C ASN A 110 3.25 -2.56 16.13
N ARG A 111 4.16 -2.40 15.18
CA ARG A 111 5.44 -1.70 15.39
C ARG A 111 5.24 -0.23 15.72
N ILE A 112 4.44 0.50 14.92
CA ILE A 112 4.17 1.92 15.16
C ILE A 112 3.33 2.16 16.41
N HIS A 113 2.50 1.19 16.80
CA HIS A 113 1.79 1.25 18.08
C HIS A 113 2.74 1.22 19.28
N LYS A 114 3.86 0.47 19.20
CA LYS A 114 4.87 0.49 20.28
C LYS A 114 5.55 1.85 20.41
N GLU A 115 5.76 2.56 19.30
CA GLU A 115 6.34 3.91 19.28
C GLU A 115 5.34 4.97 19.78
N PHE A 116 4.06 4.83 19.44
CA PHE A 116 2.98 5.78 19.79
C PHE A 116 1.73 5.04 20.30
N PRO A 117 1.75 4.50 21.51
CA PRO A 117 0.67 3.65 22.03
C PRO A 117 -0.67 4.39 22.19
N MET A 118 -0.64 5.72 22.34
CA MET A 118 -1.83 6.54 22.54
C MET A 118 -2.81 6.51 21.37
N TYR A 119 -2.37 6.17 20.15
CA TYR A 119 -3.25 6.10 18.97
C TYR A 119 -3.90 4.73 18.77
N ASN A 120 -3.55 3.74 19.59
CA ASN A 120 -4.09 2.36 19.55
C ASN A 120 -4.09 1.70 18.15
N TRP A 121 -3.04 1.94 17.37
CA TRP A 121 -2.89 1.39 16.01
C TRP A 121 -2.88 -0.14 15.95
N LYS A 122 -2.48 -0.80 17.04
CA LYS A 122 -2.55 -2.26 17.14
C LYS A 122 -3.99 -2.77 16.94
N GLN A 123 -4.99 -2.04 17.44
CA GLN A 123 -6.40 -2.43 17.34
C GLN A 123 -7.08 -1.80 16.14
N ASN A 124 -7.01 -0.49 15.98
CA ASN A 124 -7.74 0.23 14.93
C ASN A 124 -7.11 0.17 13.54
N LYS A 125 -5.86 -0.30 13.41
CA LYS A 125 -5.12 -0.46 12.13
C LYS A 125 -5.11 0.81 11.25
N GLY A 126 -5.23 1.99 11.88
CA GLY A 126 -5.30 3.28 11.20
C GLY A 126 -6.69 3.67 10.69
N TYR A 127 -7.73 2.90 11.04
CA TYR A 127 -9.11 3.32 10.77
C TYR A 127 -9.55 4.45 11.69
N PRO A 128 -10.44 5.36 11.23
CA PRO A 128 -10.84 6.56 11.98
C PRO A 128 -11.90 6.25 13.05
N THR A 129 -11.56 5.39 14.00
CA THR A 129 -12.39 5.09 15.17
C THR A 129 -12.54 6.32 16.06
N LYS A 130 -13.56 6.34 16.92
CA LYS A 130 -13.75 7.43 17.89
C LYS A 130 -12.52 7.64 18.76
N GLU A 131 -11.96 6.56 19.30
CA GLU A 131 -10.75 6.56 20.12
C GLU A 131 -9.55 7.16 19.36
N HIS A 132 -9.33 6.75 18.10
CA HIS A 132 -8.23 7.27 17.30
C HIS A 132 -8.37 8.78 17.03
N ARG A 133 -9.59 9.26 16.75
CA ARG A 133 -9.86 10.70 16.57
C ARG A 133 -9.66 11.50 17.87
N GLU A 134 -10.07 10.95 19.02
CA GLU A 134 -9.83 11.58 20.32
C GLU A 134 -8.33 11.66 20.63
N ALA A 135 -7.56 10.62 20.30
CA ALA A 135 -6.10 10.64 20.41
C ALA A 135 -5.48 11.72 19.53
N ILE A 136 -5.94 11.87 18.26
CA ILE A 136 -5.47 12.95 17.38
C ILE A 136 -5.80 14.34 17.96
N ARG A 137 -7.00 14.56 18.50
CA ARG A 137 -7.35 15.84 19.14
C ARG A 137 -6.44 16.16 20.32
N LYS A 138 -6.11 15.15 21.11
CA LYS A 138 -5.34 15.32 22.36
C LYS A 138 -3.83 15.45 22.12
N TYR A 139 -3.28 14.64 21.21
CA TYR A 139 -1.83 14.48 21.03
C TYR A 139 -1.32 15.02 19.67
N GLY A 140 -2.22 15.49 18.81
CA GLY A 140 -1.87 15.92 17.45
C GLY A 140 -1.66 14.77 16.47
N THR A 141 -1.00 15.06 15.37
CA THR A 141 -0.62 14.07 14.33
C THR A 141 0.85 13.68 14.47
N THR A 142 1.22 12.58 13.83
CA THR A 142 2.60 12.10 13.74
C THR A 142 2.97 11.88 12.28
N LYS A 143 4.24 11.54 12.02
CA LYS A 143 4.76 11.13 10.69
C LYS A 143 4.01 9.94 10.05
N TYR A 144 3.20 9.22 10.82
CA TYR A 144 2.43 8.05 10.38
C TYR A 144 0.99 8.37 9.96
N HIS A 145 0.53 9.62 10.16
CA HIS A 145 -0.77 10.07 9.69
C HIS A 145 -0.68 10.56 8.23
N ARG A 146 -1.70 10.24 7.45
CA ARG A 146 -1.87 10.74 6.08
C ARG A 146 -2.59 12.06 6.16
N MET A 147 -1.89 13.15 5.86
CA MET A 147 -2.40 14.51 6.04
C MET A 147 -3.44 14.90 4.99
N SER A 148 -3.43 14.26 3.82
CA SER A 148 -4.45 14.42 2.77
C SER A 148 -5.80 13.78 3.10
N PHE A 149 -5.86 12.96 4.17
CA PHE A 149 -7.10 12.33 4.61
C PHE A 149 -7.82 13.19 5.64
N ARG A 150 -9.16 13.16 5.62
CA ARG A 150 -9.95 13.80 6.68
C ARG A 150 -9.77 13.07 8.00
N LEU A 151 -8.86 13.59 8.83
CA LEU A 151 -8.51 13.00 10.12
C LEU A 151 -9.59 13.23 11.18
N LEU A 152 -10.16 14.44 11.20
CA LEU A 152 -11.20 14.86 12.14
C LEU A 152 -12.46 15.32 11.39
N PRO A 153 -13.68 15.04 11.91
CA PRO A 153 -14.94 15.45 11.28
C PRO A 153 -15.08 16.97 11.08
N GLU A 154 -14.54 17.74 12.03
CA GLU A 154 -14.53 19.20 12.04
C GLU A 154 -13.45 19.83 11.14
N GLN A 155 -12.57 19.03 10.58
CA GLN A 155 -11.55 19.51 9.64
C GLN A 155 -12.23 19.97 8.36
N LEU A 156 -12.24 21.27 8.12
CA LEU A 156 -12.69 21.83 6.84
C LEU A 156 -11.79 21.30 5.72
N SER A 157 -12.38 20.89 4.61
CA SER A 157 -11.61 20.62 3.39
C SER A 157 -11.00 21.96 2.99
N LEU A 158 -9.67 22.05 3.07
CA LEU A 158 -8.98 23.10 2.33
C LEU A 158 -9.10 22.70 0.86
N ASP A 159 -10.04 23.36 0.18
CA ASP A 159 -10.09 23.33 -1.28
C ASP A 159 -8.80 23.99 -1.78
N LEU A 160 -7.85 23.13 -2.22
CA LEU A 160 -6.63 23.53 -2.92
C LEU A 160 -6.87 23.43 -4.42
#